data_8aa88ccb91c43a71355fd9c7f97a7fce
#
_entry.id   8aa88ccb91c43a71355fd9c7f97a7fce
#
_cell.length_a   1.000
_cell.length_b   1.000
_cell.length_c   1.000
_cell.angle_alpha   90.00
_cell.angle_beta   90.00
_cell.angle_gamma   90.00
#
_symmetry.space_group_name_H-M   'P 1'
#
loop_
_entity.id
_entity.type
_entity.pdbx_description
1 polymer ?
#
loop_
_entity_poly.entity_id
_entity_poly.type
_entity_poly.pdbx_seq_one_letter_code
_entity_poly.pdbx_strand_id
1 'polypeptide(L)'
;EIRTGFLKDGKPIQLKEGHEITVTTDYGIKGDEKMISMSYKKLPVDLKPGNIILCSDGTVTLTVLSCDPQAGTVRCRCENTAMLGERKNVNLPGVVVDLPTLTEKDKEDILGWGVPNNIDMIALSFVRKGSDLVNVRKVLGPHAKRIQLMSKVCRFFSLWRCYLLFIAHLKTKKEKEM
;
A
#
# COMPACT_ATOMS: atom_id res chain seq x y z
N GLU A 1 4.11 0.65 -1.78
CA GLU A 1 2.71 0.37 -2.09
C GLU A 1 2.59 -1.00 -2.73
N ILE A 2 1.60 -1.80 -2.29
CA ILE A 2 1.28 -3.08 -2.93
C ILE A 2 0.26 -2.83 -4.03
N ARG A 3 0.44 -3.47 -5.19
CA ARG A 3 -0.47 -3.36 -6.33
C ARG A 3 -0.78 -4.72 -6.96
N THR A 4 -1.98 -4.87 -7.52
CA THR A 4 -2.31 -5.95 -8.44
C THR A 4 -1.52 -5.80 -9.74
N GLY A 5 -1.29 -6.90 -10.44
CA GLY A 5 -0.57 -6.90 -11.71
C GLY A 5 -1.44 -6.54 -12.92
N PHE A 6 -0.89 -6.85 -14.10
CA PHE A 6 -1.60 -6.72 -15.37
C PHE A 6 -2.56 -7.91 -15.58
N LEU A 7 -3.55 -7.71 -16.43
CA LEU A 7 -4.52 -8.71 -16.85
C LEU A 7 -4.23 -9.18 -18.28
N LYS A 8 -4.68 -10.41 -18.62
CA LYS A 8 -4.39 -11.02 -19.94
C LYS A 8 -4.81 -10.16 -21.12
N ASP A 9 -6.02 -9.59 -21.03
CA ASP A 9 -6.61 -8.82 -22.13
C ASP A 9 -6.58 -7.30 -21.89
N GLY A 10 -5.93 -6.85 -20.80
CA GLY A 10 -5.92 -5.44 -20.39
C GLY A 10 -7.28 -4.91 -19.96
N LYS A 11 -8.30 -5.77 -19.86
CA LYS A 11 -9.68 -5.43 -19.48
C LYS A 11 -9.95 -5.83 -18.04
N PRO A 12 -10.81 -5.09 -17.33
CA PRO A 12 -11.24 -5.49 -16.00
C PRO A 12 -11.91 -6.87 -16.02
N ILE A 13 -11.60 -7.70 -15.02
CA ILE A 13 -12.21 -9.01 -14.82
C ILE A 13 -13.32 -8.92 -13.78
N GLN A 14 -14.36 -9.73 -13.92
CA GLN A 14 -15.43 -9.83 -12.93
C GLN A 14 -15.12 -10.94 -11.93
N LEU A 15 -14.93 -10.57 -10.68
CA LEU A 15 -14.82 -11.48 -9.56
C LEU A 15 -16.21 -11.61 -8.93
N LYS A 16 -16.67 -12.86 -8.76
CA LYS A 16 -18.00 -13.14 -8.18
C LYS A 16 -17.86 -13.57 -6.73
N GLU A 17 -18.80 -13.15 -5.89
CA GLU A 17 -18.90 -13.59 -4.51
C GLU A 17 -18.87 -15.11 -4.39
N GLY A 18 -18.15 -15.63 -3.41
CA GLY A 18 -17.95 -17.06 -3.16
C GLY A 18 -16.93 -17.74 -4.10
N HIS A 19 -16.49 -17.08 -5.16
CA HIS A 19 -15.49 -17.65 -6.07
C HIS A 19 -14.11 -17.69 -5.41
N GLU A 20 -13.38 -18.79 -5.62
CA GLU A 20 -11.98 -18.89 -5.17
C GLU A 20 -11.04 -18.43 -6.27
N ILE A 21 -10.06 -17.63 -5.87
CA ILE A 21 -9.02 -17.07 -6.74
C ILE A 21 -7.64 -17.31 -6.12
N THR A 22 -6.65 -17.57 -6.96
CA THR A 22 -5.24 -17.65 -6.54
C THR A 22 -4.56 -16.30 -6.74
N VAL A 23 -3.90 -15.82 -5.71
CA VAL A 23 -3.01 -14.67 -5.77
C VAL A 23 -1.58 -15.15 -5.83
N THR A 24 -0.82 -14.77 -6.86
CA THR A 24 0.61 -15.09 -6.99
C THR A 24 1.48 -13.87 -6.75
N THR A 25 2.67 -14.09 -6.21
CA THR A 25 3.70 -13.04 -6.06
C THR A 25 4.63 -12.94 -7.27
N ASP A 26 4.46 -13.80 -8.27
CA ASP A 26 5.07 -13.62 -9.58
C ASP A 26 4.36 -12.51 -10.34
N TYR A 27 4.91 -11.30 -10.25
CA TYR A 27 4.32 -10.10 -10.82
C TYR A 27 4.37 -10.05 -12.35
N GLY A 28 5.11 -10.96 -13.00
CA GLY A 28 5.15 -11.13 -14.44
C GLY A 28 3.92 -11.83 -15.02
N ILE A 29 3.18 -12.55 -14.19
CA ILE A 29 1.96 -13.25 -14.60
C ILE A 29 0.84 -12.23 -14.85
N LYS A 30 0.29 -12.27 -16.06
CA LYS A 30 -0.94 -11.56 -16.41
C LYS A 30 -2.15 -12.33 -15.91
N GLY A 31 -2.96 -11.69 -15.08
CA GLY A 31 -4.07 -12.34 -14.36
C GLY A 31 -5.33 -12.54 -15.20
N ASP A 32 -6.20 -13.39 -14.68
CA ASP A 32 -7.55 -13.68 -15.14
C ASP A 32 -8.47 -13.93 -13.93
N GLU A 33 -9.69 -14.45 -14.15
CA GLU A 33 -10.67 -14.75 -13.08
C GLU A 33 -10.20 -15.84 -12.12
N LYS A 34 -9.20 -16.67 -12.49
CA LYS A 34 -8.68 -17.77 -11.66
C LYS A 34 -7.42 -17.38 -10.88
N MET A 35 -6.61 -16.49 -11.44
CA MET A 35 -5.34 -16.10 -10.85
C MET A 35 -5.03 -14.63 -11.14
N ILE A 36 -4.59 -13.89 -10.11
CA ILE A 36 -4.06 -12.54 -10.23
C ILE A 36 -2.69 -12.44 -9.59
N SER A 37 -1.86 -11.50 -10.04
CA SER A 37 -0.57 -11.26 -9.42
C SER A 37 -0.60 -10.03 -8.51
N MET A 38 0.27 -10.04 -7.48
CA MET A 38 0.49 -8.89 -6.58
C MET A 38 1.99 -8.63 -6.39
N SER A 39 2.35 -7.36 -6.27
CA SER A 39 3.75 -6.91 -6.23
C SER A 39 4.50 -7.23 -4.94
N TYR A 40 3.84 -7.73 -3.89
CA TYR A 40 4.43 -7.98 -2.59
C TYR A 40 4.93 -9.42 -2.46
N LYS A 41 6.25 -9.63 -2.56
CA LYS A 41 6.87 -10.97 -2.56
C LYS A 41 6.68 -11.77 -1.27
N LYS A 42 6.59 -11.10 -0.10
CA LYS A 42 6.35 -11.75 1.18
C LYS A 42 4.88 -12.03 1.49
N LEU A 43 3.98 -11.79 0.52
CA LEU A 43 2.53 -11.95 0.72
C LEU A 43 2.15 -13.29 1.37
N PRO A 44 2.60 -14.48 0.86
CA PRO A 44 2.21 -15.77 1.44
C PRO A 44 2.92 -16.09 2.77
N VAL A 45 3.94 -15.30 3.15
CA VAL A 45 4.65 -15.44 4.43
C VAL A 45 3.96 -14.62 5.52
N ASP A 46 3.53 -13.41 5.18
CA ASP A 46 2.97 -12.45 6.15
C ASP A 46 1.47 -12.65 6.36
N LEU A 47 0.78 -13.26 5.39
CA LEU A 47 -0.65 -13.58 5.50
C LEU A 47 -0.90 -14.90 6.19
N LYS A 48 -2.07 -15.01 6.82
CA LYS A 48 -2.59 -16.23 7.45
C LYS A 48 -4.03 -16.47 6.99
N PRO A 49 -4.52 -17.71 7.02
CA PRO A 49 -5.94 -17.99 6.81
C PRO A 49 -6.82 -17.09 7.68
N GLY A 50 -7.87 -16.55 7.08
CA GLY A 50 -8.78 -15.57 7.71
C GLY A 50 -8.35 -14.11 7.58
N ASN A 51 -7.12 -13.79 7.13
CA ASN A 51 -6.76 -12.41 6.82
C ASN A 51 -7.56 -11.89 5.61
N ILE A 52 -7.74 -10.58 5.59
CA ILE A 52 -8.45 -9.88 4.51
C ILE A 52 -7.46 -9.17 3.59
N ILE A 53 -7.70 -9.28 2.30
CA ILE A 53 -7.02 -8.50 1.25
C ILE A 53 -8.06 -7.57 0.63
N LEU A 54 -7.79 -6.27 0.62
CA LEU A 54 -8.63 -5.26 0.00
C LEU A 54 -7.94 -4.74 -1.26
N CYS A 55 -8.60 -4.87 -2.42
CA CYS A 55 -8.11 -4.33 -3.68
C CYS A 55 -9.00 -3.17 -4.14
N SER A 56 -8.43 -2.21 -4.87
CA SER A 56 -9.15 -1.06 -5.43
C SER A 56 -9.94 -0.30 -4.36
N ASP A 57 -9.24 0.15 -3.31
CA ASP A 57 -9.81 0.88 -2.17
C ASP A 57 -10.95 0.14 -1.43
N GLY A 58 -10.89 -1.20 -1.44
CA GLY A 58 -11.88 -2.06 -0.80
C GLY A 58 -13.09 -2.41 -1.67
N THR A 59 -13.10 -2.00 -2.94
CA THR A 59 -14.14 -2.40 -3.91
C THR A 59 -14.16 -3.92 -4.10
N VAL A 60 -12.99 -4.57 -4.06
CA VAL A 60 -12.84 -6.03 -4.06
C VAL A 60 -12.28 -6.46 -2.71
N THR A 61 -13.00 -7.35 -2.05
CA THR A 61 -12.61 -7.95 -0.76
C THR A 61 -12.35 -9.44 -0.93
N LEU A 62 -11.17 -9.89 -0.51
CA LEU A 62 -10.79 -11.30 -0.56
C LEU A 62 -10.46 -11.77 0.85
N THR A 63 -10.94 -12.97 1.22
CA THR A 63 -10.53 -13.68 2.45
C THR A 63 -9.51 -14.75 2.11
N VAL A 64 -8.39 -14.75 2.82
CA VAL A 64 -7.33 -15.76 2.68
C VAL A 64 -7.81 -17.11 3.18
N LEU A 65 -7.72 -18.14 2.34
CA LEU A 65 -8.03 -19.52 2.67
C LEU A 65 -6.78 -20.31 3.04
N SER A 66 -5.71 -20.17 2.25
CA SER A 66 -4.44 -20.83 2.50
C SER A 66 -3.29 -20.06 1.87
N CYS A 67 -2.08 -20.23 2.43
CA CYS A 67 -0.85 -19.63 1.94
C CYS A 67 0.15 -20.73 1.62
N ASP A 68 0.86 -20.59 0.50
CA ASP A 68 1.97 -21.44 0.09
C ASP A 68 3.21 -20.56 -0.16
N PRO A 69 4.09 -20.41 0.85
CA PRO A 69 5.32 -19.62 0.72
C PRO A 69 6.30 -20.18 -0.31
N GLN A 70 6.31 -21.52 -0.54
CA GLN A 70 7.21 -22.15 -1.49
C GLN A 70 6.78 -21.87 -2.94
N ALA A 71 5.49 -21.98 -3.21
CA ALA A 71 4.91 -21.65 -4.51
C ALA A 71 4.76 -20.14 -4.72
N GLY A 72 4.91 -19.32 -3.67
CA GLY A 72 4.67 -17.88 -3.76
C GLY A 72 3.20 -17.51 -3.98
N THR A 73 2.25 -18.35 -3.49
CA THR A 73 0.83 -18.19 -3.77
C THR A 73 -0.03 -18.13 -2.51
N VAL A 74 -1.19 -17.48 -2.65
CA VAL A 74 -2.22 -17.38 -1.63
C VAL A 74 -3.56 -17.71 -2.28
N ARG A 75 -4.29 -18.69 -1.75
CA ARG A 75 -5.68 -18.97 -2.16
C ARG A 75 -6.63 -18.09 -1.36
N CYS A 76 -7.54 -17.45 -2.06
CA CYS A 76 -8.50 -16.54 -1.47
C CYS A 76 -9.92 -16.85 -1.97
N ARG A 77 -10.91 -16.45 -1.17
CA ARG A 77 -12.32 -16.40 -1.57
C ARG A 77 -12.74 -14.96 -1.76
N CYS A 78 -13.46 -14.67 -2.82
CA CYS A 78 -14.08 -13.37 -3.05
C CYS A 78 -15.29 -13.20 -2.12
N GLU A 79 -15.32 -12.12 -1.36
CA GLU A 79 -16.41 -11.84 -0.40
C GLU A 79 -17.53 -11.00 -1.01
N ASN A 80 -17.31 -10.46 -2.21
CA ASN A 80 -18.30 -9.67 -2.93
C ASN A 80 -18.08 -9.79 -4.45
N THR A 81 -19.14 -9.49 -5.20
CA THR A 81 -19.05 -9.41 -6.66
C THR A 81 -18.64 -8.00 -7.08
N ALA A 82 -17.51 -7.89 -7.78
CA ALA A 82 -16.99 -6.60 -8.26
C ALA A 82 -16.07 -6.77 -9.47
N MET A 83 -15.82 -5.66 -10.17
CA MET A 83 -14.84 -5.58 -11.27
C MET A 83 -13.46 -5.21 -10.73
N LEU A 84 -12.44 -5.98 -11.11
CA LEU A 84 -11.06 -5.70 -10.79
C LEU A 84 -10.29 -5.30 -12.05
N GLY A 85 -9.77 -4.08 -12.06
CA GLY A 85 -8.88 -3.59 -13.12
C GLY A 85 -7.40 -3.85 -12.79
N GLU A 86 -6.53 -3.46 -13.73
CA GLU A 86 -5.08 -3.59 -13.60
C GLU A 86 -4.48 -2.62 -12.58
N ARG A 87 -3.37 -3.03 -11.96
CA ARG A 87 -2.49 -2.20 -11.12
C ARG A 87 -3.23 -1.44 -9.99
N LYS A 88 -4.28 -2.06 -9.47
CA LYS A 88 -5.04 -1.49 -8.35
C LYS A 88 -4.28 -1.62 -7.04
N ASN A 89 -4.44 -0.64 -6.17
CA ASN A 89 -3.85 -0.67 -4.83
C ASN A 89 -4.38 -1.87 -4.02
N VAL A 90 -3.52 -2.37 -3.16
CA VAL A 90 -3.82 -3.48 -2.26
C VAL A 90 -3.52 -3.08 -0.83
N ASN A 91 -4.49 -3.27 0.06
CA ASN A 91 -4.36 -3.08 1.49
C ASN A 91 -4.52 -4.41 2.23
N LEU A 92 -3.72 -4.61 3.25
CA LEU A 92 -3.69 -5.80 4.10
C LEU A 92 -4.03 -5.39 5.54
N PRO A 93 -5.31 -5.27 5.91
CA PRO A 93 -5.72 -4.83 7.25
C PRO A 93 -5.15 -5.74 8.34
N GLY A 94 -4.57 -5.14 9.38
CA GLY A 94 -4.02 -5.87 10.52
C GLY A 94 -2.71 -6.61 10.27
N VAL A 95 -2.18 -6.58 9.05
CA VAL A 95 -0.91 -7.25 8.69
C VAL A 95 0.24 -6.24 8.72
N VAL A 96 1.33 -6.60 9.36
CA VAL A 96 2.58 -5.81 9.34
C VAL A 96 3.35 -6.18 8.08
N VAL A 97 3.42 -5.23 7.14
CA VAL A 97 4.14 -5.42 5.88
C VAL A 97 5.57 -4.86 5.96
N ASP A 98 6.53 -5.61 5.43
CA ASP A 98 7.93 -5.22 5.37
C ASP A 98 8.22 -4.49 4.05
N LEU A 99 7.72 -3.25 3.97
CA LEU A 99 7.97 -2.37 2.84
C LEU A 99 8.69 -1.09 3.30
N PRO A 100 9.63 -0.55 2.51
CA PRO A 100 10.26 0.72 2.84
C PRO A 100 9.23 1.85 2.77
N THR A 101 9.43 2.89 3.59
CA THR A 101 8.58 4.10 3.56
C THR A 101 8.72 4.85 2.25
N LEU A 102 9.96 4.93 1.75
CA LEU A 102 10.31 5.47 0.44
C LEU A 102 11.12 4.43 -0.33
N THR A 103 10.79 4.24 -1.59
CA THR A 103 11.63 3.50 -2.55
C THR A 103 12.78 4.40 -3.03
N GLU A 104 13.79 3.83 -3.69
CA GLU A 104 14.85 4.64 -4.31
C GLU A 104 14.28 5.60 -5.34
N LYS A 105 13.31 5.13 -6.14
CA LYS A 105 12.59 6.00 -7.07
C LYS A 105 11.88 7.17 -6.38
N ASP A 106 11.23 6.94 -5.25
CA ASP A 106 10.58 8.03 -4.49
C ASP A 106 11.62 9.07 -4.04
N LYS A 107 12.81 8.63 -3.63
CA LYS A 107 13.91 9.53 -3.25
C LYS A 107 14.40 10.34 -4.44
N GLU A 108 14.58 9.69 -5.60
CA GLU A 108 14.96 10.38 -6.85
C GLU A 108 13.91 11.42 -7.24
N ASP A 109 12.63 11.06 -7.23
CA ASP A 109 11.53 11.97 -7.56
C ASP A 109 11.48 13.17 -6.60
N ILE A 110 11.68 12.93 -5.30
CA ILE A 110 11.69 14.00 -4.27
C ILE A 110 12.90 14.93 -4.46
N LEU A 111 14.09 14.37 -4.56
CA LEU A 111 15.33 15.15 -4.58
C LEU A 111 15.65 15.69 -5.97
N GLY A 112 15.40 14.91 -7.03
CA GLY A 112 15.75 15.28 -8.40
C GLY A 112 14.71 16.15 -9.09
N TRP A 113 13.44 16.04 -8.69
CA TRP A 113 12.35 16.83 -9.27
C TRP A 113 11.67 17.73 -8.24
N GLY A 114 11.22 17.16 -7.13
CA GLY A 114 10.39 17.88 -6.16
C GLY A 114 11.11 19.08 -5.54
N VAL A 115 12.31 18.86 -5.01
CA VAL A 115 13.12 19.93 -4.37
C VAL A 115 13.51 21.03 -5.36
N PRO A 116 14.04 20.74 -6.57
CA PRO A 116 14.35 21.76 -7.56
C PRO A 116 13.14 22.56 -8.04
N ASN A 117 11.95 21.95 -8.07
CA ASN A 117 10.70 22.61 -8.44
C ASN A 117 9.98 23.29 -7.26
N ASN A 118 10.66 23.43 -6.11
CA ASN A 118 10.16 24.15 -4.95
C ASN A 118 8.78 23.65 -4.44
N ILE A 119 8.58 22.34 -4.39
CA ILE A 119 7.34 21.79 -3.83
C ILE A 119 7.17 22.23 -2.37
N ASP A 120 5.93 22.48 -1.96
CA ASP A 120 5.58 22.94 -0.61
C ASP A 120 5.29 21.78 0.34
N MET A 121 4.74 20.66 -0.18
CA MET A 121 4.26 19.57 0.66
C MET A 121 4.46 18.22 -0.01
N ILE A 122 4.72 17.20 0.81
CA ILE A 122 4.76 15.79 0.41
C ILE A 122 3.69 15.04 1.20
N ALA A 123 2.75 14.40 0.49
CA ALA A 123 1.75 13.51 1.09
C ALA A 123 2.26 12.06 1.04
N LEU A 124 2.58 11.51 2.20
CA LEU A 124 3.10 10.16 2.36
C LEU A 124 1.96 9.16 2.53
N SER A 125 1.83 8.23 1.58
CA SER A 125 0.88 7.13 1.67
C SER A 125 1.41 6.01 2.57
N PHE A 126 0.50 5.30 3.23
CA PHE A 126 0.82 4.11 4.03
C PHE A 126 1.83 4.36 5.16
N VAL A 127 1.77 5.50 5.81
CA VAL A 127 2.58 5.76 7.01
C VAL A 127 2.12 4.85 8.15
N ARG A 128 3.05 4.12 8.74
CA ARG A 128 2.78 3.09 9.77
C ARG A 128 3.22 3.53 11.16
N LYS A 129 4.28 4.33 11.24
CA LYS A 129 4.90 4.78 12.50
C LYS A 129 5.58 6.14 12.33
N GLY A 130 5.78 6.85 13.44
CA GLY A 130 6.39 8.18 13.43
C GLY A 130 7.81 8.21 12.85
N SER A 131 8.59 7.12 13.00
CA SER A 131 9.92 7.01 12.40
C SER A 131 9.91 7.06 10.87
N ASP A 132 8.79 6.74 10.21
CA ASP A 132 8.64 6.87 8.77
C ASP A 132 8.77 8.34 8.35
N LEU A 133 8.15 9.27 9.08
CA LEU A 133 8.28 10.71 8.85
C LEU A 133 9.69 11.21 9.14
N VAL A 134 10.32 10.70 10.20
CA VAL A 134 11.73 11.05 10.54
C VAL A 134 12.66 10.66 9.41
N ASN A 135 12.47 9.48 8.81
CA ASN A 135 13.27 9.00 7.69
C ASN A 135 13.11 9.90 6.45
N VAL A 136 11.87 10.31 6.14
CA VAL A 136 11.63 11.26 5.03
C VAL A 136 12.33 12.60 5.29
N ARG A 137 12.27 13.13 6.52
CA ARG A 137 12.99 14.37 6.88
C ARG A 137 14.49 14.23 6.73
N LYS A 138 15.07 13.06 7.07
CA LYS A 138 16.50 12.80 6.83
C LYS A 138 16.85 12.85 5.34
N VAL A 139 16.01 12.26 4.48
CA VAL A 139 16.19 12.32 3.02
C VAL A 139 16.11 13.76 2.51
N LEU A 140 15.19 14.57 3.01
CA LEU A 140 15.05 15.98 2.63
C LEU A 140 16.23 16.84 3.09
N GLY A 141 16.97 16.44 4.13
CA GLY A 141 18.12 17.16 4.63
C GLY A 141 17.83 18.65 4.94
N PRO A 142 18.55 19.60 4.31
CA PRO A 142 18.34 21.05 4.54
C PRO A 142 16.92 21.52 4.20
N HIS A 143 16.24 20.85 3.27
CA HIS A 143 14.89 21.20 2.80
C HIS A 143 13.78 20.76 3.75
N ALA A 144 14.12 19.93 4.77
CA ALA A 144 13.15 19.37 5.72
C ALA A 144 12.34 20.40 6.51
N LYS A 145 12.89 21.62 6.71
CA LYS A 145 12.18 22.71 7.40
C LYS A 145 11.16 23.42 6.50
N ARG A 146 11.44 23.49 5.19
CA ARG A 146 10.59 24.17 4.21
C ARG A 146 9.44 23.30 3.75
N ILE A 147 9.72 22.03 3.43
CA ILE A 147 8.74 21.11 2.86
C ILE A 147 7.91 20.48 3.96
N GLN A 148 6.60 20.68 3.90
CA GLN A 148 5.66 20.08 4.84
C GLN A 148 5.45 18.60 4.53
N LEU A 149 5.23 17.78 5.59
CA LEU A 149 4.91 16.38 5.43
C LEU A 149 3.48 16.11 5.90
N MET A 150 2.67 15.56 5.03
CA MET A 150 1.33 15.07 5.34
C MET A 150 1.38 13.54 5.46
N SER A 151 1.01 13.01 6.61
CA SER A 151 0.92 11.58 6.86
C SER A 151 -0.48 11.07 6.50
N LYS A 152 -0.57 10.18 5.52
CA LYS A 152 -1.80 9.42 5.23
C LYS A 152 -1.73 8.09 5.96
N VAL A 153 -2.41 8.00 7.11
CA VAL A 153 -2.42 6.81 7.97
C VAL A 153 -3.61 5.95 7.59
N CYS A 154 -3.36 4.78 7.00
CA CYS A 154 -4.37 3.75 6.81
C CYS A 154 -4.41 2.86 8.05
N ARG A 155 -5.25 3.21 9.02
CA ARG A 155 -5.51 2.38 10.19
C ARG A 155 -6.94 1.84 10.10
N PHE A 156 -7.09 0.57 9.75
CA PHE A 156 -8.37 -0.12 9.84
C PHE A 156 -8.63 -0.52 11.30
N PHE A 157 -9.46 0.26 11.98
CA PHE A 157 -10.34 -0.27 13.01
C PHE A 157 -11.75 -0.24 12.45
N SER A 158 -12.39 -1.41 12.41
CA SER A 158 -13.77 -1.74 12.11
C SER A 158 -14.69 -0.60 11.66
N LEU A 159 -15.33 -0.81 10.50
CA LEU A 159 -16.59 -0.18 10.08
C LEU A 159 -16.58 1.36 9.91
N TRP A 160 -16.63 1.78 8.64
CA TRP A 160 -17.09 3.09 8.21
C TRP A 160 -16.23 4.32 8.53
N ARG A 161 -15.65 4.90 7.51
CA ARG A 161 -15.06 6.25 7.47
C ARG A 161 -13.85 6.49 8.36
N CYS A 162 -12.67 6.41 7.79
CA CYS A 162 -11.57 7.21 8.31
C CYS A 162 -10.54 7.56 7.25
N TYR A 163 -10.79 8.63 6.53
CA TYR A 163 -9.71 9.51 6.08
C TYR A 163 -9.38 10.43 7.25
N LEU A 164 -8.50 10.03 8.14
CA LEU A 164 -7.95 10.94 9.13
C LEU A 164 -6.68 11.54 8.53
N LEU A 165 -6.82 12.74 7.99
CA LEU A 165 -5.69 13.62 7.70
C LEU A 165 -5.07 14.05 9.04
N PHE A 166 -3.91 13.49 9.39
CA PHE A 166 -3.08 14.05 10.45
C PHE A 166 -2.01 14.95 9.82
N ILE A 167 -2.17 16.25 9.93
CA ILE A 167 -1.09 17.21 9.70
C ILE A 167 -0.22 17.18 10.96
N ALA A 168 0.86 16.37 10.92
CA ALA A 168 1.84 16.39 12.00
C ALA A 168 2.72 17.64 11.88
N HIS A 169 2.29 18.72 12.48
CA HIS A 169 3.14 19.86 12.76
C HIS A 169 4.12 19.45 13.86
N LEU A 170 5.25 18.84 13.51
CA LEU A 170 6.36 18.71 14.44
C LEU A 170 6.99 20.10 14.58
N LYS A 171 6.44 20.93 15.46
CA LYS A 171 7.19 22.06 16.03
C LYS A 171 8.43 21.47 16.67
N THR A 172 9.60 21.81 16.14
CA THR A 172 10.87 21.52 16.79
C THR A 172 10.83 22.18 18.17
N LYS A 173 11.08 21.40 19.24
CA LYS A 173 11.36 21.88 20.58
C LYS A 173 12.58 22.80 20.54
N LYS A 174 12.40 24.07 20.21
CA LYS A 174 13.40 25.12 20.32
C LYS A 174 12.75 26.52 20.41
N GLU A 175 11.61 26.61 21.05
CA GLU A 175 11.02 27.90 21.45
C GLU A 175 10.44 27.78 22.86
N LYS A 176 11.27 27.33 23.80
CA LYS A 176 11.02 27.48 25.24
C LYS A 176 12.35 27.67 25.95
N GLU A 177 13.18 28.61 25.52
CA GLU A 177 14.27 29.24 26.26
C GLU A 177 14.56 30.56 25.56
N MET A 178 13.73 31.53 25.83
CA MET A 178 13.99 32.98 25.91
C MET A 178 12.92 33.61 26.78
#